data_c5fe22abc01d090dc00aaa16541bff87
#
_entry.id   c5fe22abc01d090dc00aaa16541bff87
#
_cell.length_a   1.000
_cell.length_b   1.000
_cell.length_c   1.000
_cell.angle_alpha   90.00
_cell.angle_beta   90.00
_cell.angle_gamma   90.00
#
_symmetry.space_group_name_H-M   'P 1'
#
loop_
_entity.id
_entity.type
_entity.pdbx_description
1 polymer ?
#
loop_
_entity_poly.entity_id
_entity_poly.type
_entity_poly.pdbx_seq_one_letter_code
_entity_poly.pdbx_strand_id
1 'polypeptide(L)'
;MARIKGGVGAKKRHNRTLKLAKGYKGARSKQYRVAKQSVMRALTSSYAGRKQRKRQFRQLWIARINAAARMNGLSYSKLMYGLKLAGVDLNRKMLSEMAISDPEGFAKVVEVARSEERRVGKECRSRW
;
A
#
# COMPACT_ATOMS: atom_id res chain seq x y z
N MET A 1 51.56 15.62 26.39
CA MET A 1 50.12 15.89 26.34
C MET A 1 49.36 14.74 26.99
N ALA A 2 48.45 15.04 27.92
CA ALA A 2 47.60 14.03 28.51
C ALA A 2 46.57 13.51 27.50
N ARG A 3 46.52 12.18 27.29
CA ARG A 3 45.54 11.54 26.40
C ARG A 3 44.22 11.37 27.10
N ILE A 4 43.17 12.04 26.61
CA ILE A 4 41.81 11.87 27.12
C ILE A 4 41.17 10.67 26.45
N LYS A 5 40.70 9.69 27.26
CA LYS A 5 39.91 8.54 26.79
C LYS A 5 38.47 8.97 26.64
N GLY A 6 37.74 8.43 25.62
CA GLY A 6 36.36 8.78 25.33
C GLY A 6 35.33 8.50 26.43
N GLY A 7 35.67 7.67 27.39
CA GLY A 7 34.92 7.45 28.62
C GLY A 7 33.51 6.87 28.44
N VAL A 8 32.72 6.95 29.51
CA VAL A 8 31.37 6.38 29.61
C VAL A 8 30.37 7.04 28.64
N GLY A 9 30.52 8.35 28.38
CA GLY A 9 29.62 9.08 27.49
C GLY A 9 29.65 8.57 26.05
N ALA A 10 30.86 8.35 25.51
CA ALA A 10 31.02 7.78 24.17
C ALA A 10 30.47 6.35 24.07
N LYS A 11 30.74 5.51 25.08
CA LYS A 11 30.21 4.15 25.15
C LYS A 11 28.69 4.13 25.19
N LYS A 12 28.05 4.99 25.97
CA LYS A 12 26.57 5.11 26.00
C LYS A 12 25.99 5.50 24.64
N ARG A 13 26.59 6.45 23.93
CA ARG A 13 26.16 6.86 22.57
C ARG A 13 26.31 5.71 21.58
N HIS A 14 27.42 5.00 21.59
CA HIS A 14 27.67 3.85 20.73
C HIS A 14 26.68 2.72 21.00
N ASN A 15 26.40 2.43 22.25
CA ASN A 15 25.47 1.39 22.66
C ASN A 15 24.01 1.68 22.19
N ARG A 16 23.58 2.94 22.12
CA ARG A 16 22.25 3.28 21.56
C ARG A 16 22.13 2.83 20.10
N THR A 17 23.14 3.11 19.30
CA THR A 17 23.17 2.72 17.89
C THR A 17 23.26 1.20 17.74
N LEU A 18 24.10 0.54 18.53
CA LEU A 18 24.25 -0.91 18.50
C LEU A 18 22.99 -1.65 18.94
N LYS A 19 22.20 -1.08 19.84
CA LYS A 19 20.88 -1.64 20.20
C LYS A 19 19.93 -1.68 19.00
N LEU A 20 19.92 -0.63 18.17
CA LEU A 20 19.11 -0.57 16.94
C LEU A 20 19.62 -1.51 15.85
N ALA A 21 20.92 -1.85 15.89
CA ALA A 21 21.55 -2.79 14.95
C ALA A 21 21.50 -4.26 15.39
N LYS A 22 20.81 -4.58 16.47
CA LYS A 22 20.65 -5.98 16.91
C LYS A 22 19.97 -6.80 15.82
N GLY A 23 20.49 -8.01 15.59
CA GLY A 23 20.00 -8.91 14.56
C GLY A 23 20.62 -8.70 13.18
N TYR A 24 21.45 -7.67 12.98
CA TYR A 24 22.17 -7.47 11.73
C TYR A 24 23.31 -8.48 11.60
N LYS A 25 23.62 -8.87 10.37
CA LYS A 25 24.64 -9.88 10.09
C LYS A 25 26.05 -9.31 10.15
N GLY A 26 26.98 -10.10 10.71
CA GLY A 26 28.39 -9.81 10.74
C GLY A 26 28.76 -8.56 11.56
N ALA A 27 29.70 -7.78 11.06
CA ALA A 27 30.22 -6.57 11.70
C ALA A 27 29.16 -5.47 11.91
N ARG A 28 28.07 -5.48 11.13
CA ARG A 28 27.00 -4.48 11.21
C ARG A 28 26.28 -4.48 12.56
N SER A 29 26.29 -5.59 13.29
CA SER A 29 25.70 -5.68 14.64
C SER A 29 26.69 -5.39 15.77
N LYS A 30 27.99 -5.40 15.49
CA LYS A 30 29.05 -5.37 16.53
C LYS A 30 29.93 -4.12 16.44
N GLN A 31 30.34 -3.71 15.25
CA GLN A 31 31.22 -2.55 15.03
C GLN A 31 30.39 -1.28 14.86
N TYR A 32 30.62 -0.29 15.74
CA TYR A 32 29.85 0.95 15.75
C TYR A 32 29.87 1.70 14.41
N ARG A 33 31.03 1.82 13.75
CA ARG A 33 31.15 2.55 12.47
C ARG A 33 30.23 2.00 11.39
N VAL A 34 30.24 0.70 11.22
CA VAL A 34 29.41 -0.02 10.23
C VAL A 34 27.95 -0.08 10.66
N ALA A 35 27.70 -0.31 11.95
CA ALA A 35 26.37 -0.32 12.53
C ALA A 35 25.66 1.02 12.34
N LYS A 36 26.34 2.14 12.58
CA LYS A 36 25.78 3.49 12.41
C LYS A 36 25.29 3.72 10.97
N GLN A 37 26.10 3.37 9.98
CA GLN A 37 25.72 3.51 8.56
C GLN A 37 24.51 2.65 8.21
N SER A 38 24.49 1.41 8.68
CA SER A 38 23.38 0.48 8.44
C SER A 38 22.08 0.95 9.09
N VAL A 39 22.14 1.46 10.33
CA VAL A 39 20.98 2.01 11.04
C VAL A 39 20.45 3.27 10.35
N MET A 40 21.32 4.19 9.93
CA MET A 40 20.88 5.38 9.18
C MET A 40 20.14 4.98 7.89
N ARG A 41 20.67 4.00 7.16
CA ARG A 41 20.02 3.50 5.94
C ARG A 41 18.69 2.80 6.24
N ALA A 42 18.62 2.04 7.32
CA ALA A 42 17.38 1.40 7.77
C ALA A 42 16.29 2.42 8.09
N LEU A 43 16.62 3.49 8.79
CA LEU A 43 15.65 4.54 9.15
C LEU A 43 15.16 5.33 7.93
N THR A 44 16.04 5.68 7.00
CA THR A 44 15.65 6.35 5.75
C THR A 44 14.77 5.46 4.87
N SER A 45 15.12 4.18 4.74
CA SER A 45 14.31 3.20 4.02
C SER A 45 12.95 2.96 4.67
N SER A 46 12.90 2.93 6.00
CA SER A 46 11.66 2.80 6.77
C SER A 46 10.71 3.99 6.53
N TYR A 47 11.24 5.21 6.49
CA TYR A 47 10.45 6.40 6.16
C TYR A 47 9.85 6.32 4.75
N ALA A 48 10.66 6.01 3.76
CA ALA A 48 10.21 5.82 2.38
C ALA A 48 9.19 4.69 2.27
N GLY A 49 9.45 3.54 2.93
CA GLY A 49 8.57 2.38 2.94
C GLY A 49 7.19 2.67 3.53
N ARG A 50 7.11 3.43 4.64
CA ARG A 50 5.81 3.85 5.20
C ARG A 50 5.01 4.71 4.24
N LYS A 51 5.65 5.58 3.47
CA LYS A 51 4.98 6.37 2.42
C LYS A 51 4.53 5.53 1.22
N GLN A 52 5.36 4.56 0.82
CA GLN A 52 5.04 3.64 -0.28
C GLN A 52 3.93 2.65 0.09
N ARG A 53 3.78 2.28 1.36
CA ARG A 53 2.80 1.32 1.84
C ARG A 53 1.38 1.65 1.39
N LYS A 54 0.98 2.92 1.45
CA LYS A 54 -0.34 3.38 0.98
C LYS A 54 -0.56 3.07 -0.50
N ARG A 55 0.47 3.32 -1.32
CA ARG A 55 0.43 3.05 -2.78
C ARG A 55 0.36 1.56 -3.07
N GLN A 56 1.14 0.75 -2.35
CA GLN A 56 1.17 -0.71 -2.52
C GLN A 56 -0.17 -1.34 -2.16
N PHE A 57 -0.78 -0.96 -1.04
CA PHE A 57 -2.10 -1.46 -0.69
C PHE A 57 -3.17 -1.04 -1.70
N ARG A 58 -3.13 0.20 -2.20
CA ARG A 58 -4.06 0.63 -3.24
C ARG A 58 -3.91 -0.19 -4.53
N GLN A 59 -2.69 -0.48 -4.95
CA GLN A 59 -2.43 -1.36 -6.11
C GLN A 59 -2.99 -2.76 -5.90
N LEU A 60 -2.80 -3.32 -4.70
CA LEU A 60 -3.34 -4.63 -4.35
C LEU A 60 -4.87 -4.66 -4.41
N TRP A 61 -5.54 -3.65 -3.85
CA TRP A 61 -7.01 -3.56 -3.92
C TRP A 61 -7.50 -3.44 -5.37
N ILE A 62 -6.85 -2.63 -6.18
CA ILE A 62 -7.20 -2.47 -7.61
C ILE A 62 -7.04 -3.79 -8.35
N ALA A 63 -5.95 -4.53 -8.10
CA ALA A 63 -5.72 -5.83 -8.73
C ALA A 63 -6.83 -6.84 -8.37
N ARG A 64 -7.23 -6.92 -7.10
CA ARG A 64 -8.31 -7.80 -6.62
C ARG A 64 -9.66 -7.43 -7.21
N ILE A 65 -10.03 -6.14 -7.18
CA ILE A 65 -11.28 -5.66 -7.79
C ILE A 65 -11.30 -5.93 -9.29
N ASN A 66 -10.19 -5.71 -10.00
CA ASN A 66 -10.12 -5.96 -11.44
C ASN A 66 -10.28 -7.45 -11.77
N ALA A 67 -9.68 -8.35 -10.99
CA ALA A 67 -9.86 -9.79 -11.15
C ALA A 67 -11.33 -10.18 -10.98
N ALA A 68 -11.97 -9.76 -9.90
CA ALA A 68 -13.38 -10.05 -9.62
C ALA A 68 -14.32 -9.40 -10.66
N ALA A 69 -14.04 -8.18 -11.10
CA ALA A 69 -14.82 -7.52 -12.15
C ALA A 69 -14.74 -8.27 -13.49
N ARG A 70 -13.55 -8.76 -13.86
CA ARG A 70 -13.37 -9.56 -15.09
C ARG A 70 -14.10 -10.90 -15.03
N MET A 71 -14.16 -11.55 -13.88
CA MET A 71 -14.97 -12.76 -13.68
C MET A 71 -16.45 -12.48 -13.94
N ASN A 72 -16.93 -11.28 -13.65
CA ASN A 72 -18.29 -10.82 -13.94
C ASN A 72 -18.43 -10.10 -15.31
N GLY A 73 -17.41 -10.16 -16.18
CA GLY A 73 -17.46 -9.66 -17.55
C GLY A 73 -17.30 -8.13 -17.69
N LEU A 74 -16.80 -7.42 -16.67
CA LEU A 74 -16.49 -5.99 -16.72
C LEU A 74 -14.99 -5.72 -16.52
N SER A 75 -14.49 -4.63 -17.10
CA SER A 75 -13.16 -4.11 -16.77
C SER A 75 -13.23 -3.21 -15.54
N TYR A 76 -12.10 -3.04 -14.84
CA TYR A 76 -12.00 -2.16 -13.67
C TYR A 76 -12.48 -0.73 -13.96
N SER A 77 -12.06 -0.17 -15.12
CA SER A 77 -12.42 1.21 -15.47
C SER A 77 -13.93 1.38 -15.67
N LYS A 78 -14.57 0.43 -16.35
CA LYS A 78 -16.01 0.42 -16.56
C LYS A 78 -16.78 0.26 -15.25
N LEU A 79 -16.34 -0.65 -14.38
CA LEU A 79 -16.91 -0.83 -13.07
C LEU A 79 -16.86 0.47 -12.26
N MET A 80 -15.68 1.10 -12.16
CA MET A 80 -15.52 2.34 -11.38
C MET A 80 -16.30 3.52 -11.96
N TYR A 81 -16.43 3.58 -13.28
CA TYR A 81 -17.25 4.59 -13.96
C TYR A 81 -18.74 4.36 -13.68
N GLY A 82 -19.23 3.13 -13.84
CA GLY A 82 -20.62 2.78 -13.56
C GLY A 82 -21.03 3.04 -12.11
N LEU A 83 -20.16 2.71 -11.13
CA LEU A 83 -20.40 3.01 -9.72
C LEU A 83 -20.46 4.52 -9.44
N LYS A 84 -19.62 5.30 -10.10
CA LYS A 84 -19.68 6.77 -10.00
C LYS A 84 -21.00 7.33 -10.54
N LEU A 85 -21.51 6.81 -11.66
CA LEU A 85 -22.79 7.20 -12.22
C LEU A 85 -23.96 6.79 -11.33
N ALA A 86 -23.89 5.61 -10.74
CA ALA A 86 -24.89 5.09 -9.79
C ALA A 86 -24.88 5.84 -8.44
N GLY A 87 -23.94 6.74 -8.20
CA GLY A 87 -23.82 7.45 -6.92
C GLY A 87 -23.37 6.56 -5.77
N VAL A 88 -22.80 5.37 -6.04
CA VAL A 88 -22.32 4.43 -5.03
C VAL A 88 -20.92 4.82 -4.57
N ASP A 89 -20.82 5.36 -3.37
CA ASP A 89 -19.54 5.79 -2.77
C ASP A 89 -18.93 4.69 -1.89
N LEU A 90 -18.41 3.65 -2.53
CA LEU A 90 -17.65 2.58 -1.87
C LEU A 90 -16.15 2.76 -2.12
N ASN A 91 -15.37 2.73 -1.04
CA ASN A 91 -13.92 2.82 -1.17
C ASN A 91 -13.32 1.50 -1.70
N ARG A 92 -12.11 1.60 -2.30
CA ARG A 92 -11.44 0.44 -2.92
C ARG A 92 -11.11 -0.67 -1.94
N LYS A 93 -10.87 -0.35 -0.68
CA LYS A 93 -10.62 -1.35 0.38
C LYS A 93 -11.87 -2.21 0.59
N MET A 94 -13.04 -1.58 0.75
CA MET A 94 -14.31 -2.29 0.95
C MET A 94 -14.68 -3.14 -0.27
N LEU A 95 -14.55 -2.60 -1.47
CA LEU A 95 -14.78 -3.36 -2.71
C LEU A 95 -13.85 -4.56 -2.85
N SER A 96 -12.59 -4.40 -2.47
CA SER A 96 -11.60 -5.49 -2.48
C SER A 96 -11.91 -6.56 -1.43
N GLU A 97 -12.40 -6.17 -0.28
CA GLU A 97 -12.81 -7.08 0.79
C GLU A 97 -14.07 -7.86 0.39
N MET A 98 -15.08 -7.17 -0.10
CA MET A 98 -16.32 -7.75 -0.63
C MET A 98 -16.04 -8.76 -1.77
N ALA A 99 -15.10 -8.45 -2.67
CA ALA A 99 -14.72 -9.34 -3.76
C ALA A 99 -14.15 -10.71 -3.28
N ILE A 100 -13.65 -10.78 -2.04
CA ILE A 100 -13.10 -12.01 -1.45
C ILE A 100 -14.11 -12.69 -0.53
N SER A 101 -14.73 -11.92 0.37
CA SER A 101 -15.60 -12.45 1.42
C SER A 101 -17.03 -12.69 0.96
N ASP A 102 -17.53 -11.87 0.02
CA ASP A 102 -18.91 -11.93 -0.49
C ASP A 102 -18.94 -11.72 -2.01
N PRO A 103 -18.60 -12.75 -2.81
CA PRO A 103 -18.63 -12.65 -4.26
C PRO A 103 -20.03 -12.44 -4.83
N GLU A 104 -21.09 -12.91 -4.16
CA GLU A 104 -22.48 -12.69 -4.59
C GLU A 104 -22.89 -11.22 -4.42
N GLY A 105 -22.54 -10.62 -3.27
CA GLY A 105 -22.75 -9.20 -3.03
C GLY A 105 -21.97 -8.34 -4.03
N PHE A 106 -20.73 -8.73 -4.34
CA PHE A 106 -19.94 -8.06 -5.35
C PHE A 106 -20.56 -8.15 -6.75
N ALA A 107 -21.14 -9.28 -7.13
CA ALA A 107 -21.85 -9.45 -8.40
C ALA A 107 -23.04 -8.47 -8.53
N LYS A 108 -23.81 -8.27 -7.46
CA LYS A 108 -24.90 -7.27 -7.42
C LYS A 108 -24.38 -5.85 -7.64
N VAL A 109 -23.24 -5.51 -7.04
CA VAL A 109 -22.58 -4.20 -7.24
C VAL A 109 -22.14 -4.03 -8.71
N VAL A 110 -21.65 -5.09 -9.33
CA VAL A 110 -21.28 -5.08 -10.76
C VAL A 110 -22.52 -4.90 -11.65
N GLU A 111 -23.65 -5.51 -11.34
CA GLU A 111 -24.90 -5.34 -12.07
C GLU A 111 -25.42 -3.90 -12.02
N VAL A 112 -25.39 -3.27 -10.86
CA VAL A 112 -25.72 -1.85 -10.70
C VAL A 112 -24.84 -0.98 -11.60
N ALA A 113 -23.52 -1.18 -11.57
CA ALA A 113 -22.59 -0.44 -12.41
C ALA A 113 -22.85 -0.66 -13.92
N ARG A 114 -23.20 -1.89 -14.32
CA ARG A 114 -23.51 -2.24 -15.72
C ARG A 114 -24.82 -1.60 -16.21
N SER A 115 -25.84 -1.52 -15.36
CA SER A 115 -27.12 -0.91 -15.71
C SER A 115 -26.98 0.59 -16.04
N GLU A 116 -26.22 1.31 -15.25
CA GLU A 116 -25.97 2.74 -15.44
C GLU A 116 -25.07 3.03 -16.64
N GLU A 117 -24.06 2.21 -16.91
CA GLU A 117 -23.23 2.34 -18.12
C GLU A 117 -24.08 2.18 -19.40
N ARG A 118 -25.02 1.23 -19.42
CA ARG A 118 -25.95 1.01 -20.53
C ARG A 118 -26.90 2.19 -20.73
N ARG A 119 -27.40 2.79 -19.64
CA ARG A 119 -28.29 3.94 -19.69
C ARG A 119 -27.64 5.13 -20.35
N VAL A 120 -26.43 5.50 -19.92
CA VAL A 120 -25.65 6.61 -20.51
C VAL A 120 -25.30 6.34 -21.98
N GLY A 121 -24.95 5.10 -22.33
CA GLY A 121 -24.67 4.72 -23.71
C GLY A 121 -25.88 4.84 -24.67
N LYS A 122 -27.11 4.64 -24.15
CA LYS A 122 -28.35 4.85 -24.91
C LYS A 122 -28.68 6.35 -25.10
N GLU A 123 -28.51 7.15 -24.06
CA GLU A 123 -28.75 8.60 -24.12
C GLU A 123 -27.78 9.30 -25.08
N CYS A 124 -26.54 8.87 -25.20
CA CYS A 124 -25.61 9.36 -26.21
C CYS A 124 -26.02 9.02 -27.64
N ARG A 125 -26.62 7.83 -27.88
CA ARG A 125 -27.06 7.45 -29.22
C ARG A 125 -28.35 8.13 -29.67
N SER A 126 -29.21 8.55 -28.76
CA SER A 126 -30.48 9.24 -29.09
C SER A 126 -30.31 10.74 -29.40
N ARG A 127 -29.10 11.27 -29.21
CA ARG A 127 -28.77 12.69 -29.49
C ARG A 127 -28.18 12.95 -30.88
N TRP A 128 -27.99 11.91 -31.69
CA TRP A 128 -27.59 11.95 -33.12
C TRP A 128 -28.72 11.34 -33.93
#